data_66690d8310985cf37fa485a61525e881
#
_entry.id   66690d8310985cf37fa485a61525e881
#
_cell.length_a   1.000
_cell.length_b   1.000
_cell.length_c   1.000
_cell.angle_alpha   90.00
_cell.angle_beta   90.00
_cell.angle_gamma   90.00
#
_symmetry.space_group_name_H-M   'P 1'
#
loop_
_entity.id
_entity.type
_entity.pdbx_description
1 polymer ?
#
loop_
_entity_poly.entity_id
_entity_poly.type
_entity_poly.pdbx_seq_one_letter_code
_entity_poly.pdbx_strand_id
1 'polypeptide(L)'
;MQAAARSHACSAAIPEGRRSLILAVASGKGGTGKTTVAVNLARVLSTPVQLFDCDVEEPNVHLFLKGTARGEDVVTIPVPEVDESLCDACGECSRFCQYHALVSFGTKPLFFPEMCHGCGGCTKVCPKKAIREQGRRIGVVETMQAGNITLVTGRIDVGVAMAPPLIRAVKTRLQENTTAILDAPPGTSC
;
A
#
# COMPACT_ATOMS: atom_id res chain seq x y z
N MET A 1 -6.00 16.34 -59.24
CA MET A 1 -4.92 16.68 -58.31
C MET A 1 -5.41 16.34 -56.92
N GLN A 2 -5.01 15.18 -56.40
CA GLN A 2 -5.39 14.72 -55.03
C GLN A 2 -4.21 15.00 -54.11
N ALA A 3 -4.42 15.87 -53.12
CA ALA A 3 -3.44 16.15 -52.05
C ALA A 3 -3.53 15.07 -50.98
N ALA A 4 -2.50 14.23 -50.86
CA ALA A 4 -2.36 13.25 -49.80
C ALA A 4 -2.00 13.97 -48.47
N ALA A 5 -2.93 13.89 -47.51
CA ALA A 5 -2.65 14.32 -46.14
C ALA A 5 -1.66 13.36 -45.47
N ARG A 6 -0.43 13.80 -45.24
CA ARG A 6 0.57 13.06 -44.46
C ARG A 6 0.25 13.23 -42.97
N SER A 7 -0.23 12.15 -42.35
CA SER A 7 -0.31 12.07 -40.88
C SER A 7 1.10 11.98 -40.31
N HIS A 8 1.55 13.02 -39.63
CA HIS A 8 2.78 12.98 -38.86
C HIS A 8 2.47 12.27 -37.54
N ALA A 9 2.70 10.96 -37.49
CA ALA A 9 2.78 10.25 -36.24
C ALA A 9 4.08 10.68 -35.55
N CYS A 10 3.97 11.46 -34.47
CA CYS A 10 5.08 11.79 -33.59
C CYS A 10 5.48 10.53 -32.80
N SER A 11 6.34 9.70 -33.40
CA SER A 11 6.98 8.60 -32.68
C SER A 11 8.20 9.18 -31.96
N ALA A 12 7.99 9.62 -30.73
CA ALA A 12 9.08 9.92 -29.83
C ALA A 12 9.72 8.58 -29.42
N ALA A 13 10.83 8.22 -30.07
CA ALA A 13 11.68 7.12 -29.64
C ALA A 13 12.25 7.47 -28.25
N ILE A 14 11.89 6.70 -27.23
CA ILE A 14 12.49 6.80 -25.90
C ILE A 14 13.93 6.31 -26.00
N PRO A 15 14.95 7.08 -25.58
CA PRO A 15 16.35 6.70 -25.71
C PRO A 15 16.65 5.41 -24.91
N GLU A 16 17.49 4.55 -25.48
CA GLU A 16 18.03 3.34 -24.86
C GLU A 16 18.88 3.72 -23.64
N GLY A 17 18.34 3.48 -22.46
CA GLY A 17 18.86 3.79 -21.15
C GLY A 17 17.68 3.97 -20.22
N ARG A 18 16.81 2.92 -20.10
CA ARG A 18 15.55 3.02 -19.36
C ARG A 18 15.79 3.38 -17.91
N ARG A 19 15.67 4.66 -17.59
CA ARG A 19 15.38 5.09 -16.23
C ARG A 19 13.92 4.72 -15.96
N SER A 20 13.65 4.02 -14.86
CA SER A 20 12.29 3.77 -14.41
C SER A 20 11.59 5.12 -14.22
N LEU A 21 10.50 5.35 -14.98
CA LEU A 21 9.67 6.54 -14.82
C LEU A 21 8.56 6.21 -13.82
N ILE A 22 8.48 6.95 -12.73
CA ILE A 22 7.40 6.83 -11.74
C ILE A 22 6.58 8.12 -11.79
N LEU A 23 5.29 7.98 -12.13
CA LEU A 23 4.31 9.05 -12.17
C LEU A 23 3.28 8.85 -11.08
N ALA A 24 3.08 9.84 -10.20
CA ALA A 24 2.01 9.82 -9.21
C ALA A 24 0.90 10.78 -9.63
N VAL A 25 -0.34 10.27 -9.66
CA VAL A 25 -1.56 11.05 -9.87
C VAL A 25 -2.20 11.29 -8.51
N ALA A 26 -2.10 12.50 -8.01
CA ALA A 26 -2.56 12.88 -6.67
C ALA A 26 -3.46 14.11 -6.71
N SER A 27 -4.32 14.26 -5.71
CA SER A 27 -5.12 15.47 -5.50
C SER A 27 -5.48 15.64 -4.04
N GLY A 28 -5.67 16.88 -3.61
CA GLY A 28 -6.08 17.20 -2.24
C GLY A 28 -7.53 16.83 -1.89
N LYS A 29 -8.34 16.35 -2.86
CA LYS A 29 -9.78 16.10 -2.65
C LYS A 29 -10.24 14.85 -3.41
N GLY A 30 -11.22 14.13 -2.86
CA GLY A 30 -11.90 13.01 -3.55
C GLY A 30 -12.72 13.49 -4.76
N GLY A 31 -13.03 12.59 -5.70
CA GLY A 31 -13.88 12.86 -6.85
C GLY A 31 -13.28 13.73 -7.95
N THR A 32 -11.99 14.03 -7.94
CA THR A 32 -11.31 14.90 -8.93
C THR A 32 -10.91 14.19 -10.22
N GLY A 33 -11.17 12.89 -10.35
CA GLY A 33 -10.84 12.11 -11.54
C GLY A 33 -9.41 11.53 -11.57
N LYS A 34 -8.71 11.42 -10.44
CA LYS A 34 -7.36 10.83 -10.35
C LYS A 34 -7.28 9.47 -11.04
N THR A 35 -8.14 8.54 -10.63
CA THR A 35 -8.23 7.18 -11.19
C THR A 35 -8.48 7.20 -12.70
N THR A 36 -9.36 8.09 -13.17
CA THR A 36 -9.63 8.25 -14.60
C THR A 36 -8.37 8.68 -15.35
N VAL A 37 -7.60 9.63 -14.82
CA VAL A 37 -6.34 10.07 -15.41
C VAL A 37 -5.30 8.95 -15.38
N ALA A 38 -5.11 8.30 -14.23
CA ALA A 38 -4.13 7.23 -14.08
C ALA A 38 -4.38 6.06 -15.04
N VAL A 39 -5.64 5.61 -15.13
CA VAL A 39 -6.05 4.51 -16.04
C VAL A 39 -5.84 4.89 -17.52
N ASN A 40 -6.24 6.11 -17.92
CA ASN A 40 -6.10 6.53 -19.31
C ASN A 40 -4.64 6.75 -19.69
N LEU A 41 -3.80 7.28 -18.79
CA LEU A 41 -2.35 7.33 -19.01
C LEU A 41 -1.77 5.92 -19.21
N ALA A 42 -2.15 4.95 -18.38
CA ALA A 42 -1.70 3.56 -18.56
C ALA A 42 -2.13 2.96 -19.89
N ARG A 43 -3.35 3.28 -20.37
CA ARG A 43 -3.90 2.75 -21.62
C ARG A 43 -3.27 3.31 -22.88
N VAL A 44 -2.78 4.54 -22.87
CA VAL A 44 -2.16 5.17 -24.06
C VAL A 44 -0.70 4.74 -24.24
N LEU A 45 -0.09 4.13 -23.21
CA LEU A 45 1.26 3.59 -23.33
C LEU A 45 1.24 2.27 -24.08
N SER A 46 2.06 2.15 -25.11
CA SER A 46 2.23 0.91 -25.89
C SER A 46 3.27 -0.05 -25.28
N THR A 47 4.06 0.43 -24.33
CA THR A 47 5.06 -0.37 -23.60
C THR A 47 4.47 -0.97 -22.33
N PRO A 48 5.08 -2.03 -21.75
CA PRO A 48 4.68 -2.54 -20.45
C PRO A 48 4.66 -1.45 -19.37
N VAL A 49 3.59 -1.39 -18.60
CA VAL A 49 3.36 -0.40 -17.55
C VAL A 49 2.81 -1.08 -16.29
N GLN A 50 3.29 -0.67 -15.13
CA GLN A 50 2.68 -1.00 -13.85
C GLN A 50 1.74 0.13 -13.43
N LEU A 51 0.50 -0.21 -13.10
CA LEU A 51 -0.48 0.70 -12.54
C LEU A 51 -0.75 0.28 -11.09
N PHE A 52 -0.54 1.19 -10.15
CA PHE A 52 -0.70 0.96 -8.72
C PHE A 52 -1.93 1.68 -8.22
N ASP A 53 -2.90 0.93 -7.69
CA ASP A 53 -4.01 1.46 -6.95
C ASP A 53 -3.62 1.56 -5.47
N CYS A 54 -3.27 2.78 -5.04
CA CYS A 54 -2.88 3.09 -3.68
C CYS A 54 -4.05 3.63 -2.83
N ASP A 55 -5.25 3.77 -3.40
CA ASP A 55 -6.46 4.07 -2.64
C ASP A 55 -6.99 2.79 -1.99
N VAL A 56 -6.24 2.29 -1.01
CA VAL A 56 -6.44 0.97 -0.41
C VAL A 56 -7.74 0.84 0.39
N GLU A 57 -8.39 1.96 0.73
CA GLU A 57 -9.68 1.99 1.43
C GLU A 57 -10.84 1.80 0.47
N GLU A 58 -10.75 2.39 -0.74
CA GLU A 58 -11.77 2.28 -1.79
C GLU A 58 -11.12 2.02 -3.17
N PRO A 59 -10.40 0.89 -3.35
CA PRO A 59 -9.72 0.60 -4.61
C PRO A 59 -10.73 0.40 -5.73
N ASN A 60 -10.56 1.13 -6.83
CA ASN A 60 -11.54 1.15 -7.91
C ASN A 60 -10.93 1.05 -9.32
N VAL A 61 -9.61 1.05 -9.46
CA VAL A 61 -8.92 0.93 -10.77
C VAL A 61 -9.33 -0.34 -11.51
N HIS A 62 -9.53 -1.44 -10.80
CA HIS A 62 -9.92 -2.74 -11.36
C HIS A 62 -11.27 -2.69 -12.10
N LEU A 63 -12.16 -1.74 -11.78
CA LEU A 63 -13.45 -1.57 -12.45
C LEU A 63 -13.29 -1.07 -13.90
N PHE A 64 -12.18 -0.40 -14.20
CA PHE A 64 -11.89 0.18 -15.52
C PHE A 64 -11.07 -0.75 -16.42
N LEU A 65 -10.53 -1.84 -15.89
CA LEU A 65 -9.64 -2.75 -16.62
C LEU A 65 -10.23 -4.16 -16.64
N LYS A 66 -10.26 -4.76 -17.84
CA LYS A 66 -10.57 -6.19 -17.98
C LYS A 66 -9.27 -6.97 -18.00
N GLY A 67 -9.02 -7.77 -16.98
CA GLY A 67 -7.78 -8.52 -16.84
C GLY A 67 -7.97 -9.87 -16.15
N THR A 68 -6.87 -10.60 -16.02
CA THR A 68 -6.80 -11.90 -15.35
C THR A 68 -6.02 -11.75 -14.05
N ALA A 69 -6.57 -12.23 -12.94
CA ALA A 69 -5.87 -12.28 -11.66
C ALA A 69 -4.58 -13.13 -11.78
N ARG A 70 -3.51 -12.66 -11.16
CA ARG A 70 -2.19 -13.32 -11.15
C ARG A 70 -1.76 -13.78 -9.78
N GLY A 71 -2.25 -13.13 -8.72
CA GLY A 71 -1.94 -13.48 -7.35
C GLY A 71 -2.54 -12.52 -6.34
N GLU A 72 -2.55 -12.99 -5.10
CA GLU A 72 -2.96 -12.24 -3.92
C GLU A 72 -1.97 -12.56 -2.80
N ASP A 73 -1.47 -11.54 -2.12
CA ASP A 73 -0.58 -11.67 -0.98
C ASP A 73 -1.18 -11.00 0.25
N VAL A 74 -1.23 -11.72 1.35
CA VAL A 74 -1.69 -11.19 2.64
C VAL A 74 -0.63 -10.26 3.23
N VAL A 75 -1.06 -9.07 3.65
CA VAL A 75 -0.21 -8.10 4.33
C VAL A 75 -0.51 -8.09 5.82
N THR A 76 0.55 -8.20 6.61
CA THR A 76 0.47 -8.17 8.08
C THR A 76 1.33 -7.06 8.65
N ILE A 77 0.97 -6.59 9.85
CA ILE A 77 1.83 -5.76 10.70
C ILE A 77 2.21 -6.54 11.96
N PRO A 78 3.41 -6.32 12.52
CA PRO A 78 3.78 -6.92 13.79
C PRO A 78 2.96 -6.30 14.92
N VAL A 79 2.34 -7.14 15.74
CA VAL A 79 1.63 -6.70 16.96
C VAL A 79 2.14 -7.47 18.16
N PRO A 80 2.09 -6.89 19.39
CA PRO A 80 2.59 -7.55 20.58
C PRO A 80 1.70 -8.73 20.99
N GLU A 81 2.34 -9.83 21.34
CA GLU A 81 1.79 -10.93 22.11
C GLU A 81 2.51 -11.01 23.44
N VAL A 82 1.77 -10.94 24.55
CA VAL A 82 2.34 -10.91 25.90
C VAL A 82 2.37 -12.32 26.48
N ASP A 83 3.56 -12.81 26.79
CA ASP A 83 3.73 -14.04 27.57
C ASP A 83 3.46 -13.74 29.05
N GLU A 84 2.31 -14.15 29.51
CA GLU A 84 1.85 -13.89 30.87
C GLU A 84 2.71 -14.57 31.94
N SER A 85 3.38 -15.65 31.63
CA SER A 85 4.23 -16.37 32.57
C SER A 85 5.55 -15.62 32.89
N LEU A 86 6.02 -14.84 31.93
CA LEU A 86 7.23 -14.01 32.04
C LEU A 86 6.93 -12.58 32.50
N CYS A 87 5.69 -12.11 32.37
CA CYS A 87 5.30 -10.74 32.66
C CYS A 87 5.19 -10.49 34.16
N ASP A 88 6.02 -9.57 34.68
CA ASP A 88 5.99 -9.11 36.08
C ASP A 88 5.09 -7.88 36.32
N ALA A 89 4.30 -7.48 35.34
CA ALA A 89 3.39 -6.35 35.39
C ALA A 89 4.05 -4.98 35.68
N CYS A 90 5.32 -4.79 35.32
CA CYS A 90 6.08 -3.54 35.58
C CYS A 90 5.51 -2.30 34.87
N GLY A 91 4.67 -2.45 33.85
CA GLY A 91 4.00 -1.40 33.11
C GLY A 91 4.86 -0.62 32.12
N GLU A 92 6.14 -0.99 31.88
CA GLU A 92 7.03 -0.27 30.95
C GLU A 92 6.46 -0.21 29.53
N CYS A 93 5.88 -1.29 29.02
CA CYS A 93 5.27 -1.34 27.69
C CYS A 93 4.06 -0.38 27.57
N SER A 94 3.29 -0.23 28.65
CA SER A 94 2.15 0.70 28.70
C SER A 94 2.63 2.16 28.72
N ARG A 95 3.65 2.49 29.53
CA ARG A 95 4.24 3.83 29.58
C ARG A 95 4.88 4.24 28.26
N PHE A 96 5.50 3.28 27.56
CA PHE A 96 6.15 3.52 26.28
C PHE A 96 5.14 3.74 25.13
N CYS A 97 3.99 3.09 25.16
CA CYS A 97 3.07 3.05 24.03
C CYS A 97 2.37 4.39 23.82
N GLN A 98 2.82 5.19 22.85
CA GLN A 98 2.24 6.49 22.50
C GLN A 98 0.80 6.38 21.96
N TYR A 99 0.41 5.20 21.47
CA TYR A 99 -0.92 4.94 20.93
C TYR A 99 -1.87 4.29 21.94
N HIS A 100 -1.40 4.09 23.18
CA HIS A 100 -2.17 3.43 24.25
C HIS A 100 -2.74 2.05 23.85
N ALA A 101 -2.08 1.37 22.91
CA ALA A 101 -2.46 0.02 22.49
C ALA A 101 -2.18 -1.04 23.56
N LEU A 102 -1.29 -0.76 24.50
CA LEU A 102 -1.03 -1.55 25.71
C LEU A 102 -1.32 -0.70 26.94
N VAL A 103 -2.20 -1.16 27.81
CA VAL A 103 -2.62 -0.46 29.03
C VAL A 103 -2.47 -1.37 30.23
N SER A 104 -1.79 -0.91 31.30
CA SER A 104 -1.58 -1.65 32.54
C SER A 104 -2.00 -0.79 33.74
N PHE A 105 -2.76 -1.39 34.63
CA PHE A 105 -3.22 -0.78 35.92
C PHE A 105 -2.61 -1.53 37.12
N GLY A 106 -1.30 -1.78 37.09
CA GLY A 106 -0.64 -2.59 38.11
C GLY A 106 -0.87 -4.10 37.96
N THR A 107 -1.44 -4.50 36.82
CA THR A 107 -1.66 -5.89 36.40
C THR A 107 -1.00 -6.11 35.05
N LYS A 108 -1.10 -7.33 34.52
CA LYS A 108 -0.66 -7.65 33.16
C LYS A 108 -1.32 -6.69 32.15
N PRO A 109 -0.60 -6.26 31.12
CA PRO A 109 -1.13 -5.29 30.18
C PRO A 109 -2.26 -5.88 29.33
N LEU A 110 -3.33 -5.09 29.17
CA LEU A 110 -4.37 -5.34 28.19
C LEU A 110 -3.91 -4.81 26.83
N PHE A 111 -4.09 -5.59 25.79
CA PHE A 111 -3.74 -5.21 24.42
C PHE A 111 -4.99 -4.87 23.60
N PHE A 112 -4.94 -3.70 22.96
CA PHE A 112 -5.98 -3.19 22.04
C PHE A 112 -5.43 -3.17 20.60
N PRO A 113 -5.70 -4.22 19.81
CA PRO A 113 -5.12 -4.37 18.48
C PRO A 113 -5.43 -3.21 17.52
N GLU A 114 -6.62 -2.60 17.64
CA GLU A 114 -7.09 -1.53 16.75
C GLU A 114 -6.25 -0.25 16.92
N MET A 115 -5.65 -0.07 18.10
CA MET A 115 -4.81 1.08 18.42
C MET A 115 -3.32 0.83 18.13
N CYS A 116 -2.94 -0.41 17.77
CA CYS A 116 -1.54 -0.77 17.60
C CYS A 116 -1.04 -0.39 16.20
N HIS A 117 0.02 0.42 16.15
CA HIS A 117 0.67 0.86 14.91
C HIS A 117 1.82 -0.05 14.45
N GLY A 118 2.06 -1.19 15.11
CA GLY A 118 3.10 -2.14 14.69
C GLY A 118 4.53 -1.60 14.77
N CYS A 119 4.82 -0.69 15.71
CA CYS A 119 6.14 -0.04 15.83
C CYS A 119 7.21 -0.92 16.48
N GLY A 120 6.84 -2.03 17.13
CA GLY A 120 7.75 -2.96 17.79
C GLY A 120 8.43 -2.42 19.05
N GLY A 121 8.13 -1.21 19.50
CA GLY A 121 8.81 -0.58 20.64
C GLY A 121 8.58 -1.30 21.96
N CYS A 122 7.38 -1.85 22.17
CA CYS A 122 7.03 -2.56 23.40
C CYS A 122 7.87 -3.83 23.64
N THR A 123 8.29 -4.51 22.59
CA THR A 123 9.18 -5.68 22.68
C THR A 123 10.58 -5.28 23.15
N LYS A 124 11.04 -4.08 22.75
CA LYS A 124 12.39 -3.57 23.06
C LYS A 124 12.49 -3.04 24.48
N VAL A 125 11.42 -2.43 25.01
CA VAL A 125 11.42 -1.85 26.35
C VAL A 125 11.06 -2.85 27.45
N CYS A 126 10.60 -4.06 27.11
CA CYS A 126 10.25 -5.08 28.09
C CYS A 126 11.50 -5.69 28.73
N PRO A 127 11.77 -5.44 30.06
CA PRO A 127 12.98 -5.93 30.71
C PRO A 127 12.96 -7.45 30.86
N LYS A 128 11.78 -8.06 30.93
CA LYS A 128 11.59 -9.52 31.06
C LYS A 128 11.50 -10.23 29.71
N LYS A 129 11.55 -9.48 28.58
CA LYS A 129 11.35 -10.04 27.24
C LYS A 129 10.07 -10.88 27.13
N ALA A 130 9.05 -10.48 27.87
CA ALA A 130 7.74 -11.13 27.93
C ALA A 130 6.85 -10.79 26.72
N ILE A 131 7.32 -9.95 25.78
CA ILE A 131 6.53 -9.52 24.62
C ILE A 131 7.23 -10.02 23.36
N ARG A 132 6.47 -10.75 22.54
CA ARG A 132 6.86 -11.20 21.20
C ARG A 132 6.04 -10.45 20.16
N GLU A 133 6.49 -10.49 18.92
CA GLU A 133 5.72 -9.97 17.78
C GLU A 133 5.01 -11.12 17.07
N GLN A 134 3.74 -10.94 16.78
CA GLN A 134 2.94 -11.80 15.91
C GLN A 134 2.39 -10.98 14.75
N GLY A 135 2.14 -11.64 13.60
CA GLY A 135 1.56 -10.99 12.42
C GLY A 135 0.05 -10.79 12.58
N ARG A 136 -0.43 -9.54 12.58
CA ARG A 136 -1.85 -9.22 12.44
C ARG A 136 -2.13 -8.85 10.99
N ARG A 137 -3.05 -9.56 10.34
CA ARG A 137 -3.51 -9.24 8.99
C ARG A 137 -4.17 -7.85 8.97
N ILE A 138 -3.85 -7.08 7.92
CA ILE A 138 -4.42 -5.74 7.70
C ILE A 138 -5.07 -5.59 6.33
N GLY A 139 -4.83 -6.50 5.41
CA GLY A 139 -5.36 -6.46 4.06
C GLY A 139 -4.59 -7.36 3.11
N VAL A 140 -4.77 -7.12 1.83
CA VAL A 140 -4.13 -7.88 0.74
C VAL A 140 -3.56 -6.95 -0.31
N VAL A 141 -2.55 -7.45 -1.04
CA VAL A 141 -2.09 -6.88 -2.31
C VAL A 141 -2.45 -7.88 -3.41
N GLU A 142 -3.26 -7.42 -4.33
CA GLU A 142 -3.71 -8.19 -5.50
C GLU A 142 -2.96 -7.76 -6.75
N THR A 143 -2.65 -8.70 -7.63
CA THR A 143 -2.03 -8.43 -8.92
C THR A 143 -2.91 -8.96 -10.04
N MET A 144 -3.16 -8.12 -11.06
CA MET A 144 -3.95 -8.46 -12.24
C MET A 144 -3.20 -8.05 -13.52
N GLN A 145 -3.31 -8.83 -14.59
CA GLN A 145 -2.78 -8.51 -15.89
C GLN A 145 -3.89 -8.14 -16.87
N ALA A 146 -3.79 -6.96 -17.45
CA ALA A 146 -4.73 -6.43 -18.46
C ALA A 146 -3.94 -5.93 -19.70
N GLY A 147 -3.73 -6.80 -20.69
CA GLY A 147 -2.88 -6.49 -21.84
C GLY A 147 -1.44 -6.20 -21.40
N ASN A 148 -0.93 -5.01 -21.74
CA ASN A 148 0.40 -4.52 -21.33
C ASN A 148 0.42 -3.88 -19.95
N ILE A 149 -0.74 -3.79 -19.25
CA ILE A 149 -0.85 -3.19 -17.93
C ILE A 149 -0.80 -4.28 -16.87
N THR A 150 0.14 -4.18 -15.93
CA THR A 150 0.15 -4.94 -14.68
C THR A 150 -0.47 -4.05 -13.59
N LEU A 151 -1.69 -4.35 -13.17
CA LEU A 151 -2.34 -3.66 -12.07
C LEU A 151 -1.95 -4.30 -10.74
N VAL A 152 -1.52 -3.48 -9.79
CA VAL A 152 -1.25 -3.85 -8.40
C VAL A 152 -2.19 -3.05 -7.51
N THR A 153 -3.07 -3.73 -6.81
CA THR A 153 -4.11 -3.11 -5.96
C THR A 153 -3.90 -3.47 -4.51
N GLY A 154 -3.88 -2.49 -3.61
CA GLY A 154 -4.00 -2.72 -2.18
C GLY A 154 -5.47 -2.69 -1.77
N ARG A 155 -5.89 -3.64 -0.92
CA ARG A 155 -7.24 -3.62 -0.34
C ARG A 155 -7.14 -3.90 1.15
N ILE A 156 -7.51 -2.88 1.96
CA ILE A 156 -7.51 -2.96 3.41
C ILE A 156 -8.70 -3.80 3.90
N ASP A 157 -8.50 -4.55 4.98
CA ASP A 157 -9.58 -5.31 5.57
C ASP A 157 -10.57 -4.37 6.30
N VAL A 158 -11.85 -4.74 6.29
CA VAL A 158 -12.90 -3.96 6.95
C VAL A 158 -12.60 -3.80 8.44
N GLY A 159 -12.71 -2.57 8.94
CA GLY A 159 -12.44 -2.23 10.34
C GLY A 159 -10.96 -1.99 10.68
N VAL A 160 -10.06 -2.05 9.70
CA VAL A 160 -8.65 -1.66 9.87
C VAL A 160 -8.46 -0.21 9.44
N ALA A 161 -8.00 0.64 10.35
CA ALA A 161 -7.84 2.09 10.12
C ALA A 161 -6.44 2.50 9.64
N MET A 162 -5.59 1.55 9.23
CA MET A 162 -4.17 1.80 8.96
C MET A 162 -3.79 1.53 7.51
N ALA A 163 -4.02 2.51 6.61
CA ALA A 163 -3.65 2.46 5.20
C ALA A 163 -2.12 2.49 4.93
N PRO A 164 -1.27 3.28 5.64
CA PRO A 164 0.13 3.46 5.24
C PRO A 164 0.98 2.19 5.16
N PRO A 165 0.88 1.18 6.05
CA PRO A 165 1.62 -0.06 5.90
C PRO A 165 1.23 -0.85 4.65
N LEU A 166 -0.06 -0.85 4.29
CA LEU A 166 -0.55 -1.53 3.11
C LEU A 166 -0.11 -0.80 1.83
N ILE A 167 -0.16 0.54 1.80
CA ILE A 167 0.36 1.33 0.68
C ILE A 167 1.86 1.07 0.48
N ARG A 168 2.64 0.95 1.56
CA ARG A 168 4.05 0.54 1.46
C ARG A 168 4.19 -0.84 0.83
N ALA A 169 3.37 -1.82 1.23
CA ALA A 169 3.40 -3.17 0.65
C ALA A 169 3.04 -3.15 -0.85
N VAL A 170 2.06 -2.35 -1.28
CA VAL A 170 1.74 -2.12 -2.70
C VAL A 170 2.98 -1.59 -3.44
N LYS A 171 3.64 -0.59 -2.89
CA LYS A 171 4.82 0.06 -3.51
C LYS A 171 6.05 -0.86 -3.58
N THR A 172 6.19 -1.89 -2.74
CA THR A 172 7.29 -2.86 -2.85
C THR A 172 7.22 -3.72 -4.12
N ARG A 173 6.09 -3.69 -4.84
CA ARG A 173 5.91 -4.41 -6.10
C ARG A 173 6.43 -3.63 -7.32
N LEU A 174 7.00 -2.44 -7.13
CA LEU A 174 7.65 -1.68 -8.18
C LEU A 174 8.80 -2.50 -8.81
N GLN A 175 8.76 -2.61 -10.13
CA GLN A 175 9.79 -3.29 -10.91
C GLN A 175 10.75 -2.26 -11.52
N GLU A 176 12.02 -2.58 -11.50
CA GLU A 176 13.04 -1.77 -12.17
C GLU A 176 12.81 -1.75 -13.69
N ASN A 177 13.22 -0.65 -14.33
CA ASN A 177 13.15 -0.46 -15.78
C ASN A 177 11.74 -0.53 -16.39
N THR A 178 10.70 -0.35 -15.59
CA THR A 178 9.30 -0.31 -16.02
C THR A 178 8.71 1.05 -15.68
N THR A 179 7.87 1.59 -16.57
CA THR A 179 7.07 2.78 -16.25
C THR A 179 6.01 2.40 -15.22
N ALA A 180 5.94 3.15 -14.13
CA ALA A 180 4.96 2.97 -13.07
C ALA A 180 4.07 4.21 -12.94
N ILE A 181 2.76 3.98 -12.83
CA ILE A 181 1.77 5.02 -12.57
C ILE A 181 1.10 4.67 -11.23
N LEU A 182 1.12 5.63 -10.30
CA LEU A 182 0.50 5.47 -8.98
C LEU A 182 -0.76 6.33 -8.93
N ASP A 183 -1.91 5.69 -8.72
CA ASP A 183 -3.16 6.36 -8.34
C ASP A 183 -3.15 6.56 -6.82
N ALA A 184 -2.90 7.78 -6.39
CA ALA A 184 -2.76 8.10 -4.99
C ALA A 184 -4.12 8.26 -4.29
N PRO A 185 -4.25 7.92 -3.01
CA PRO A 185 -5.45 8.20 -2.25
C PRO A 185 -5.74 9.71 -2.20
N PRO A 186 -6.99 10.11 -1.90
CA PRO A 186 -7.33 11.52 -1.74
C PRO A 186 -6.71 12.11 -0.48
N GLY A 187 -6.45 13.43 -0.50
CA GLY A 187 -5.94 14.15 0.68
C GLY A 187 -4.42 14.24 0.73
N THR A 188 -3.93 14.70 1.89
CA THR A 188 -2.50 14.96 2.16
C THR A 188 -1.93 14.08 3.26
N SER A 189 -2.71 13.15 3.80
CA SER A 189 -2.41 12.39 5.02
C SER A 189 -1.82 10.99 4.77
N CYS A 190 -1.54 10.63 3.50
CA CYS A 190 -1.05 9.29 3.14
C CYS A 190 0.34 9.31 2.55
#